data_86f43fe2ec31cbd4b21dab6b47728af8
#
_entry.id   86f43fe2ec31cbd4b21dab6b47728af8
#
_cell.length_a   1.000
_cell.length_b   1.000
_cell.length_c   1.000
_cell.angle_alpha   90.00
_cell.angle_beta   90.00
_cell.angle_gamma   90.00
#
_symmetry.space_group_name_H-M   'P 1'
#
loop_
_entity.id
_entity.type
_entity.pdbx_description
1 polymer ?
#
loop_
_entity_poly.entity_id
_entity_poly.type
_entity_poly.pdbx_seq_one_letter_code
_entity_poly.pdbx_strand_id
1 'polypeptide(L)'
;IFLLFSYTSSSTVISGHLFLFTTLFYFIFLLPVFSILRGEDMRTMSRGLVFVIITNNFIYLLSGALFLRNMGWSFKASGLLSLFIALVNLGLVLWLWKSRKDYKFLVYTTLGLVLTFVSITVPIQLDGNYITLVWASEMVLLLWLYIKSRIRVYEYAAKILVGLTFISYLMDIYNVV
;
A
#
# COMPACT_ATOMS: atom_id res chain seq x y z
N ILE A 1 -18.64 27.28 23.57
CA ILE A 1 -17.54 26.36 23.83
C ILE A 1 -18.07 24.95 24.07
N PHE A 2 -19.08 24.72 24.94
CA PHE A 2 -19.63 23.40 25.23
C PHE A 2 -20.24 22.70 24.01
N LEU A 3 -21.01 23.43 23.17
CA LEU A 3 -21.61 22.90 21.93
C LEU A 3 -20.55 22.52 20.88
N LEU A 4 -19.46 23.27 20.78
CA LEU A 4 -18.35 22.93 19.87
C LEU A 4 -17.64 21.65 20.34
N PHE A 5 -17.44 21.50 21.65
CA PHE A 5 -16.80 20.32 22.22
C PHE A 5 -17.68 19.06 22.05
N SER A 6 -18.99 19.16 22.21
CA SER A 6 -19.93 18.05 21.96
C SER A 6 -19.98 17.67 20.49
N TYR A 7 -19.93 18.64 19.57
CA TYR A 7 -19.93 18.39 18.13
C TYR A 7 -18.64 17.69 17.67
N THR A 8 -17.47 18.15 18.14
CA THR A 8 -16.18 17.50 17.81
C THR A 8 -16.09 16.09 18.39
N SER A 9 -16.56 15.88 19.62
CA SER A 9 -16.61 14.54 20.23
C SER A 9 -17.50 13.58 19.44
N SER A 10 -18.67 14.04 19.00
CA SER A 10 -19.59 13.22 18.18
C SER A 10 -18.98 12.87 16.82
N SER A 11 -18.32 13.80 16.14
CA SER A 11 -17.69 13.56 14.84
C SER A 11 -16.52 12.58 14.92
N THR A 12 -15.71 12.64 15.97
CA THR A 12 -14.60 11.70 16.18
C THR A 12 -15.08 10.28 16.46
N VAL A 13 -16.15 10.11 17.25
CA VAL A 13 -16.76 8.80 17.51
C VAL A 13 -17.32 8.19 16.23
N ILE A 14 -18.04 8.97 15.42
CA ILE A 14 -18.58 8.51 14.13
C ILE A 14 -17.44 8.10 13.19
N SER A 15 -16.37 8.90 13.11
CA SER A 15 -15.19 8.57 12.29
C SER A 15 -14.50 7.29 12.74
N GLY A 16 -14.45 7.03 14.05
CA GLY A 16 -13.92 5.79 14.62
C GLY A 16 -14.73 4.56 14.20
N HIS A 17 -16.06 4.63 14.28
CA HIS A 17 -16.92 3.54 13.83
C HIS A 17 -16.82 3.29 12.33
N LEU A 18 -16.75 4.34 11.51
CA LEU A 18 -16.56 4.23 10.08
C LEU A 18 -15.19 3.62 9.74
N PHE A 19 -14.15 3.95 10.48
CA PHE A 19 -12.81 3.36 10.31
C PHE A 19 -12.82 1.85 10.61
N LEU A 20 -13.47 1.42 11.70
CA LEU A 20 -13.62 0.00 12.03
C LEU A 20 -14.42 -0.74 10.96
N PHE A 21 -15.50 -0.13 10.47
CA PHE A 21 -16.34 -0.71 9.43
C PHE A 21 -15.57 -0.88 8.11
N THR A 22 -14.84 0.15 7.65
CA THR A 22 -14.01 0.05 6.45
C THR A 22 -12.87 -0.95 6.60
N THR A 23 -12.30 -1.09 7.80
CA THR A 23 -11.29 -2.12 8.10
C THR A 23 -11.89 -3.53 7.98
N LEU A 24 -13.08 -3.74 8.49
CA LEU A 24 -13.78 -5.02 8.37
C LEU A 24 -14.07 -5.35 6.89
N PHE A 25 -14.57 -4.38 6.13
CA PHE A 25 -14.81 -4.55 4.68
C PHE A 25 -13.51 -4.82 3.93
N TYR A 26 -12.42 -4.16 4.28
CA TYR A 26 -11.11 -4.42 3.69
C TYR A 26 -10.75 -5.91 3.76
N PHE A 27 -10.91 -6.54 4.93
CA PHE A 27 -10.66 -7.98 5.08
C PHE A 27 -11.70 -8.85 4.37
N ILE A 28 -12.99 -8.48 4.37
CA ILE A 28 -14.03 -9.21 3.63
C ILE A 28 -13.69 -9.27 2.13
N PHE A 29 -13.25 -8.16 1.54
CA PHE A 29 -12.85 -8.11 0.12
C PHE A 29 -11.54 -8.85 -0.19
N LEU A 30 -10.77 -9.23 0.83
CA LEU A 30 -9.62 -10.14 0.66
C LEU A 30 -10.03 -11.62 0.69
N LEU A 31 -11.22 -11.98 1.23
CA LEU A 31 -11.68 -13.38 1.30
C LEU A 31 -11.74 -14.11 -0.05
N PRO A 32 -12.13 -13.48 -1.18
CA PRO A 32 -12.09 -14.14 -2.48
C PRO A 32 -10.71 -14.66 -2.88
N VAL A 33 -9.62 -14.05 -2.37
CA VAL A 33 -8.26 -14.56 -2.58
C VAL A 33 -8.10 -15.95 -1.96
N PHE A 34 -8.78 -16.21 -0.84
CA PHE A 34 -8.75 -17.50 -0.15
C PHE A 34 -9.64 -18.56 -0.84
N SER A 35 -10.73 -18.17 -1.51
CA SER A 35 -11.60 -19.10 -2.25
C SER A 35 -10.89 -19.69 -3.49
N ILE A 36 -9.97 -18.95 -4.08
CA ILE A 36 -9.15 -19.39 -5.22
C ILE A 36 -8.37 -20.69 -4.91
N LEU A 37 -7.99 -20.89 -3.66
CA LEU A 37 -7.25 -22.09 -3.25
C LEU A 37 -8.12 -23.36 -3.21
N ARG A 38 -9.45 -23.22 -3.31
CA ARG A 38 -10.38 -24.35 -3.32
C ARG A 38 -10.59 -24.98 -4.70
N GLY A 39 -9.98 -24.47 -5.77
CA GLY A 39 -9.87 -25.21 -7.04
C GLY A 39 -10.81 -24.80 -8.16
N GLU A 40 -11.38 -23.60 -8.18
CA GLU A 40 -12.16 -23.11 -9.31
C GLU A 40 -11.30 -22.64 -10.48
N ASP A 41 -11.82 -22.77 -11.71
CA ASP A 41 -11.11 -22.59 -12.98
C ASP A 41 -10.59 -21.14 -13.15
N MET A 42 -9.27 -20.97 -13.17
CA MET A 42 -8.55 -19.74 -12.81
C MET A 42 -8.24 -18.78 -13.97
N ARG A 43 -8.44 -19.18 -15.23
CA ARG A 43 -7.96 -18.37 -16.37
C ARG A 43 -8.74 -17.06 -16.59
N THR A 44 -10.01 -17.06 -16.27
CA THR A 44 -10.89 -15.89 -16.40
C THR A 44 -10.97 -15.04 -15.12
N MET A 45 -10.79 -15.65 -13.96
CA MET A 45 -10.96 -15.05 -12.66
C MET A 45 -9.77 -14.18 -12.20
N SER A 46 -8.56 -14.42 -12.73
CA SER A 46 -7.33 -13.80 -12.24
C SER A 46 -7.26 -12.26 -12.44
N ARG A 47 -7.76 -11.73 -13.54
CA ARG A 47 -7.68 -10.28 -13.85
C ARG A 47 -8.67 -9.46 -13.00
N GLY A 48 -9.91 -9.92 -12.87
CA GLY A 48 -10.92 -9.27 -12.04
C GLY A 48 -10.52 -9.24 -10.57
N LEU A 49 -9.98 -10.35 -10.07
CA LEU A 49 -9.50 -10.45 -8.71
C LEU A 49 -8.34 -9.49 -8.43
N VAL A 50 -7.37 -9.40 -9.33
CA VAL A 50 -6.27 -8.43 -9.22
C VAL A 50 -6.80 -7.01 -9.16
N PHE A 51 -7.77 -6.66 -10.02
CA PHE A 51 -8.41 -5.36 -9.99
C PHE A 51 -9.09 -5.08 -8.64
N VAL A 52 -9.83 -6.05 -8.09
CA VAL A 52 -10.48 -5.93 -6.77
C VAL A 52 -9.45 -5.72 -5.68
N ILE A 53 -8.35 -6.50 -5.66
CA ILE A 53 -7.28 -6.35 -4.67
C ILE A 53 -6.67 -4.96 -4.74
N ILE A 54 -6.29 -4.49 -5.94
CA ILE A 54 -5.69 -3.18 -6.13
C ILE A 54 -6.64 -2.09 -5.62
N THR A 55 -7.88 -2.09 -6.10
CA THR A 55 -8.89 -1.08 -5.76
C THR A 55 -9.18 -1.07 -4.26
N ASN A 56 -9.35 -2.25 -3.65
CA ASN A 56 -9.62 -2.40 -2.22
C ASN A 56 -8.49 -1.79 -1.36
N ASN A 57 -7.23 -2.05 -1.72
CA ASN A 57 -6.08 -1.50 -0.99
C ASN A 57 -6.03 0.03 -1.06
N PHE A 58 -6.24 0.62 -2.25
CA PHE A 58 -6.21 2.08 -2.41
C PHE A 58 -7.41 2.76 -1.77
N ILE A 59 -8.62 2.20 -1.88
CA ILE A 59 -9.81 2.72 -1.20
C ILE A 59 -9.62 2.69 0.31
N TYR A 60 -9.08 1.60 0.86
CA TYR A 60 -8.82 1.48 2.29
C TYR A 60 -7.77 2.48 2.78
N LEU A 61 -6.67 2.68 2.03
CA LEU A 61 -5.67 3.71 2.36
C LEU A 61 -6.30 5.11 2.37
N LEU A 62 -7.04 5.46 1.31
CA LEU A 62 -7.61 6.80 1.16
C LEU A 62 -8.67 7.08 2.23
N SER A 63 -9.65 6.18 2.40
CA SER A 63 -10.70 6.33 3.42
C SER A 63 -10.12 6.31 4.84
N GLY A 64 -9.19 5.41 5.12
CA GLY A 64 -8.56 5.30 6.43
C GLY A 64 -7.73 6.53 6.78
N ALA A 65 -6.97 7.09 5.83
CA ALA A 65 -6.23 8.34 6.04
C ALA A 65 -7.16 9.52 6.33
N LEU A 66 -8.31 9.62 5.64
CA LEU A 66 -9.33 10.63 5.91
C LEU A 66 -9.95 10.46 7.30
N PHE A 67 -10.30 9.24 7.71
CA PHE A 67 -10.87 8.99 9.03
C PHE A 67 -9.88 9.25 10.15
N LEU A 68 -8.62 8.84 10.00
CA LEU A 68 -7.56 9.13 10.97
C LEU A 68 -7.37 10.64 11.15
N ARG A 69 -7.37 11.40 10.05
CA ARG A 69 -7.29 12.86 10.10
C ARG A 69 -8.48 13.46 10.82
N ASN A 70 -9.71 13.00 10.57
CA ASN A 70 -10.93 13.47 11.24
C ASN A 70 -10.95 13.14 12.74
N MET A 71 -10.26 12.08 13.15
CA MET A 71 -10.05 11.73 14.56
C MET A 71 -8.94 12.57 15.23
N GLY A 72 -8.31 13.50 14.51
CA GLY A 72 -7.23 14.34 15.02
C GLY A 72 -5.86 13.66 15.08
N TRP A 73 -5.69 12.52 14.43
CA TRP A 73 -4.40 11.82 14.38
C TRP A 73 -3.41 12.55 13.48
N SER A 74 -2.14 12.45 13.82
CA SER A 74 -1.04 13.03 13.05
C SER A 74 -1.01 12.44 11.62
N PHE A 75 -0.49 13.21 10.66
CA PHE A 75 -0.22 12.75 9.29
C PHE A 75 0.64 11.48 9.24
N LYS A 76 1.55 11.29 10.21
CA LYS A 76 2.35 10.06 10.36
C LYS A 76 1.49 8.81 10.57
N ALA A 77 0.27 8.93 11.11
CA ALA A 77 -0.65 7.79 11.25
C ALA A 77 -1.09 7.20 9.91
N SER A 78 -1.23 8.02 8.86
CA SER A 78 -1.51 7.52 7.50
C SER A 78 -0.34 6.74 6.90
N GLY A 79 0.89 7.08 7.25
CA GLY A 79 2.06 6.28 6.89
C GLY A 79 2.08 4.92 7.59
N LEU A 80 1.71 4.86 8.87
CA LEU A 80 1.55 3.57 9.57
C LEU A 80 0.43 2.71 8.97
N LEU A 81 -0.67 3.34 8.53
CA LEU A 81 -1.73 2.65 7.82
C LEU A 81 -1.23 2.07 6.49
N SER A 82 -0.45 2.84 5.72
CA SER A 82 0.17 2.36 4.48
C SER A 82 1.10 1.17 4.74
N LEU A 83 1.92 1.25 5.79
CA LEU A 83 2.80 0.16 6.22
C LEU A 83 1.98 -1.09 6.61
N PHE A 84 0.88 -0.92 7.34
CA PHE A 84 -0.02 -2.02 7.68
C PHE A 84 -0.57 -2.72 6.44
N ILE A 85 -1.02 -1.96 5.44
CA ILE A 85 -1.48 -2.49 4.15
C ILE A 85 -0.36 -3.26 3.45
N ALA A 86 0.87 -2.72 3.43
CA ALA A 86 2.03 -3.40 2.87
C ALA A 86 2.30 -4.75 3.55
N LEU A 87 2.23 -4.81 4.89
CA LEU A 87 2.43 -6.04 5.65
C LEU A 87 1.34 -7.08 5.40
N VAL A 88 0.06 -6.68 5.29
CA VAL A 88 -1.05 -7.57 4.93
C VAL A 88 -0.81 -8.16 3.54
N ASN A 89 -0.46 -7.33 2.55
CA ASN A 89 -0.17 -7.81 1.19
C ASN A 89 1.07 -8.70 1.16
N LEU A 90 2.10 -8.42 1.96
CA LEU A 90 3.28 -9.29 2.09
C LEU A 90 2.88 -10.67 2.65
N GLY A 91 2.03 -10.70 3.68
CA GLY A 91 1.47 -11.94 4.22
C GLY A 91 0.73 -12.74 3.15
N LEU A 92 -0.07 -12.08 2.30
CA LEU A 92 -0.74 -12.72 1.15
C LEU A 92 0.26 -13.29 0.14
N VAL A 93 1.33 -12.55 -0.19
CA VAL A 93 2.39 -13.01 -1.10
C VAL A 93 3.05 -14.27 -0.55
N LEU A 94 3.47 -14.25 0.71
CA LEU A 94 4.14 -15.40 1.34
C LEU A 94 3.22 -16.62 1.38
N TRP A 95 1.94 -16.40 1.67
CA TRP A 95 0.95 -17.46 1.71
C TRP A 95 0.66 -18.04 0.31
N LEU A 96 0.46 -17.20 -0.72
CA LEU A 96 0.28 -17.61 -2.11
C LEU A 96 1.50 -18.37 -2.64
N TRP A 97 2.70 -17.91 -2.29
CA TRP A 97 3.95 -18.57 -2.69
C TRP A 97 4.05 -20.00 -2.14
N LYS A 98 3.62 -20.20 -0.89
CA LYS A 98 3.63 -21.50 -0.23
C LYS A 98 2.56 -22.45 -0.77
N SER A 99 1.42 -21.90 -1.24
CA SER A 99 0.25 -22.70 -1.56
C SER A 99 0.29 -23.36 -2.94
N ARG A 100 0.67 -22.65 -4.02
CA ARG A 100 0.76 -23.22 -5.39
C ARG A 100 1.66 -22.39 -6.32
N LYS A 101 2.34 -23.07 -7.25
CA LYS A 101 3.27 -22.47 -8.23
C LYS A 101 2.58 -21.72 -9.39
N ASP A 102 1.29 -21.93 -9.64
CA ASP A 102 0.60 -21.46 -10.85
C ASP A 102 0.12 -20.02 -10.80
N TYR A 103 0.20 -19.36 -9.64
CA TYR A 103 -0.27 -17.98 -9.43
C TYR A 103 0.80 -16.90 -9.60
N LYS A 104 1.79 -17.13 -10.45
CA LYS A 104 2.92 -16.21 -10.63
C LYS A 104 2.49 -14.75 -10.86
N PHE A 105 1.48 -14.55 -11.72
CA PHE A 105 0.99 -13.19 -12.02
C PHE A 105 0.39 -12.52 -10.78
N LEU A 106 -0.45 -13.22 -10.02
CA LEU A 106 -1.05 -12.69 -8.79
C LEU A 106 0.01 -12.40 -7.73
N VAL A 107 0.96 -13.32 -7.53
CA VAL A 107 2.09 -13.15 -6.60
C VAL A 107 2.90 -11.90 -6.95
N TYR A 108 3.31 -11.76 -8.21
CA TYR A 108 4.06 -10.58 -8.63
C TYR A 108 3.24 -9.29 -8.49
N THR A 109 1.97 -9.29 -8.88
CA THR A 109 1.14 -8.08 -8.74
C THR A 109 0.98 -7.69 -7.28
N THR A 110 0.71 -8.63 -6.39
CA THR A 110 0.59 -8.35 -4.95
C THR A 110 1.93 -7.89 -4.36
N LEU A 111 3.06 -8.46 -4.81
CA LEU A 111 4.39 -7.98 -4.43
C LEU A 111 4.64 -6.54 -4.91
N GLY A 112 4.17 -6.19 -6.10
CA GLY A 112 4.18 -4.80 -6.59
C GLY A 112 3.39 -3.86 -5.68
N LEU A 113 2.23 -4.29 -5.16
CA LEU A 113 1.46 -3.52 -4.17
C LEU A 113 2.24 -3.34 -2.86
N VAL A 114 2.93 -4.37 -2.36
CA VAL A 114 3.80 -4.24 -1.18
C VAL A 114 4.80 -3.11 -1.37
N LEU A 115 5.53 -3.12 -2.49
CA LEU A 115 6.51 -2.07 -2.79
C LEU A 115 5.85 -0.70 -2.92
N THR A 116 4.71 -0.60 -3.61
CA THR A 116 3.98 0.67 -3.74
C THR A 116 3.60 1.26 -2.38
N PHE A 117 3.09 0.45 -1.44
CA PHE A 117 2.71 0.93 -0.12
C PHE A 117 3.92 1.24 0.77
N VAL A 118 5.04 0.53 0.61
CA VAL A 118 6.32 0.90 1.24
C VAL A 118 6.80 2.25 0.69
N SER A 119 6.81 2.45 -0.64
CA SER A 119 7.17 3.74 -1.26
C SER A 119 6.33 4.90 -0.74
N ILE A 120 5.03 4.71 -0.51
CA ILE A 120 4.14 5.73 0.05
C ILE A 120 4.46 5.99 1.52
N THR A 121 4.79 4.95 2.29
CA THR A 121 5.13 5.07 3.71
C THR A 121 6.38 5.90 3.94
N VAL A 122 7.39 5.73 3.09
CA VAL A 122 8.73 6.31 3.26
C VAL A 122 8.71 7.83 3.44
N PRO A 123 8.13 8.66 2.53
CA PRO A 123 8.13 10.11 2.68
C PRO A 123 7.22 10.62 3.82
N ILE A 124 6.34 9.77 4.35
CA ILE A 124 5.46 10.11 5.46
C ILE A 124 6.15 9.86 6.81
N GLN A 125 7.01 8.86 6.90
CA GLN A 125 7.63 8.40 8.14
C GLN A 125 9.07 8.86 8.32
N LEU A 126 9.81 8.98 7.22
CA LEU A 126 11.23 9.28 7.23
C LEU A 126 11.49 10.72 6.80
N ASP A 127 12.59 11.26 7.26
CA ASP A 127 13.02 12.61 6.94
C ASP A 127 14.38 12.57 6.19
N GLY A 128 14.60 13.53 5.27
CA GLY A 128 15.88 13.81 4.61
C GLY A 128 16.48 12.60 3.87
N ASN A 129 17.77 12.39 4.06
CA ASN A 129 18.59 11.43 3.32
C ASN A 129 18.08 9.97 3.37
N TYR A 130 17.29 9.60 4.38
CA TYR A 130 16.73 8.25 4.48
C TYR A 130 15.71 7.97 3.37
N ILE A 131 14.96 8.97 2.92
CA ILE A 131 13.99 8.84 1.81
C ILE A 131 14.76 8.45 0.53
N THR A 132 15.82 9.18 0.22
CA THR A 132 16.65 8.96 -0.97
C THR A 132 17.26 7.56 -0.96
N LEU A 133 17.76 7.10 0.19
CA LEU A 133 18.39 5.79 0.32
C LEU A 133 17.39 4.64 0.15
N VAL A 134 16.20 4.76 0.74
CA VAL A 134 15.15 3.73 0.62
C VAL A 134 14.63 3.66 -0.81
N TRP A 135 14.34 4.79 -1.46
CA TRP A 135 13.88 4.80 -2.85
C TRP A 135 14.94 4.27 -3.82
N ALA A 136 16.23 4.55 -3.58
CA ALA A 136 17.30 3.98 -4.38
C ALA A 136 17.39 2.45 -4.26
N SER A 137 17.24 1.91 -3.04
CA SER A 137 17.20 0.45 -2.83
C SER A 137 15.96 -0.19 -3.46
N GLU A 138 14.81 0.45 -3.36
CA GLU A 138 13.55 -0.03 -3.93
C GLU A 138 13.60 -0.03 -5.46
N MET A 139 14.24 0.95 -6.08
CA MET A 139 14.50 0.98 -7.53
C MET A 139 15.24 -0.28 -7.98
N VAL A 140 16.28 -0.70 -7.25
CA VAL A 140 17.05 -1.92 -7.57
C VAL A 140 16.16 -3.16 -7.47
N LEU A 141 15.31 -3.24 -6.44
CA LEU A 141 14.34 -4.34 -6.28
C LEU A 141 13.33 -4.39 -7.41
N LEU A 142 12.79 -3.24 -7.85
CA LEU A 142 11.85 -3.17 -8.97
C LEU A 142 12.51 -3.59 -10.30
N LEU A 143 13.76 -3.19 -10.56
CA LEU A 143 14.50 -3.65 -11.72
C LEU A 143 14.73 -5.16 -11.69
N TRP A 144 15.11 -5.70 -10.54
CA TRP A 144 15.25 -7.15 -10.38
C TRP A 144 13.93 -7.89 -10.63
N LEU A 145 12.81 -7.36 -10.09
CA LEU A 145 11.47 -7.91 -10.34
C LEU A 145 11.09 -7.84 -11.82
N TYR A 146 11.42 -6.75 -12.52
CA TYR A 146 11.21 -6.63 -13.97
C TYR A 146 11.95 -7.72 -14.74
N ILE A 147 13.25 -7.91 -14.45
CA ILE A 147 14.08 -8.93 -15.11
C ILE A 147 13.48 -10.33 -14.89
N LYS A 148 13.01 -10.61 -13.67
CA LYS A 148 12.49 -11.93 -13.28
C LYS A 148 11.06 -12.20 -13.78
N SER A 149 10.17 -11.22 -13.71
CA SER A 149 8.75 -11.37 -14.04
C SER A 149 8.41 -11.01 -15.48
N ARG A 150 9.25 -10.17 -16.13
CA ARG A 150 8.99 -9.57 -17.44
C ARG A 150 7.72 -8.71 -17.49
N ILE A 151 7.22 -8.24 -16.34
CA ILE A 151 6.07 -7.36 -16.23
C ILE A 151 6.55 -5.92 -16.39
N ARG A 152 6.15 -5.26 -17.48
CA ARG A 152 6.59 -3.89 -17.83
C ARG A 152 6.27 -2.82 -16.78
N VAL A 153 5.26 -3.06 -15.95
CA VAL A 153 4.86 -2.11 -14.87
C VAL A 153 6.03 -1.88 -13.91
N TYR A 154 6.85 -2.88 -13.61
CA TYR A 154 8.02 -2.72 -12.74
C TYR A 154 9.11 -1.84 -13.35
N GLU A 155 9.29 -1.92 -14.68
CA GLU A 155 10.22 -1.05 -15.40
C GLU A 155 9.79 0.41 -15.30
N TYR A 156 8.49 0.70 -15.52
CA TYR A 156 7.97 2.06 -15.38
C TYR A 156 8.06 2.57 -13.94
N ALA A 157 7.71 1.74 -12.96
CA ALA A 157 7.81 2.08 -11.55
C ALA A 157 9.27 2.39 -11.15
N ALA A 158 10.23 1.58 -11.61
CA ALA A 158 11.66 1.85 -11.39
C ALA A 158 12.09 3.19 -11.99
N LYS A 159 11.67 3.51 -13.22
CA LYS A 159 11.98 4.81 -13.87
C LYS A 159 11.39 6.00 -13.09
N ILE A 160 10.18 5.85 -12.55
CA ILE A 160 9.55 6.88 -11.70
C ILE A 160 10.37 7.06 -10.43
N LEU A 161 10.79 5.97 -9.77
CA LEU A 161 11.63 6.06 -8.57
C LEU A 161 13.00 6.68 -8.84
N VAL A 162 13.60 6.46 -10.01
CA VAL A 162 14.84 7.19 -10.41
C VAL A 162 14.60 8.69 -10.36
N GLY A 163 13.49 9.16 -10.97
CA GLY A 163 13.14 10.59 -10.95
C GLY A 163 12.90 11.12 -9.54
N LEU A 164 12.14 10.39 -8.72
CA LEU A 164 11.84 10.78 -7.34
C LEU A 164 13.11 10.79 -6.47
N THR A 165 13.97 9.79 -6.60
CA THR A 165 15.26 9.71 -5.88
C THR A 165 16.15 10.89 -6.26
N PHE A 166 16.21 11.26 -7.54
CA PHE A 166 16.99 12.39 -8.01
C PHE A 166 16.44 13.72 -7.45
N ILE A 167 15.13 13.92 -7.45
CA ILE A 167 14.48 15.10 -6.86
C ILE A 167 14.77 15.17 -5.36
N SER A 168 14.60 14.05 -4.64
CA SER A 168 14.89 13.97 -3.21
C SER A 168 16.35 14.33 -2.91
N TYR A 169 17.29 13.81 -3.70
CA TYR A 169 18.70 14.11 -3.55
C TYR A 169 19.01 15.61 -3.76
N LEU A 170 18.38 16.24 -4.76
CA LEU A 170 18.54 17.69 -4.97
C LEU A 170 17.98 18.51 -3.81
N MET A 171 16.83 18.10 -3.24
CA MET A 171 16.27 18.75 -2.07
C MET A 171 17.16 18.59 -0.84
N ASP A 172 17.78 17.44 -0.65
CA ASP A 172 18.72 17.19 0.45
C ASP A 172 19.94 18.13 0.35
N ILE A 173 20.52 18.29 -0.85
CA ILE A 173 21.62 19.23 -1.09
C ILE A 173 21.21 20.67 -0.79
N TYR A 174 20.02 21.08 -1.25
CA TYR A 174 19.53 22.44 -1.05
C TYR A 174 19.29 22.79 0.42
N ASN A 175 18.86 21.81 1.23
CA ASN A 175 18.60 22.00 2.66
C ASN A 175 19.88 21.99 3.51
N VAL A 176 21.02 21.57 2.96
CA VAL A 176 22.33 21.57 3.65
C VAL A 176 23.10 22.87 3.43
N VAL A 177 22.73 23.67 2.41
CA VAL A 177 23.30 24.98 2.10
C VAL A 177 22.49 26.09 2.75
#